data_382a475c1ec1c2ac4de7f771281af4ae
#
_entry.id   382a475c1ec1c2ac4de7f771281af4ae
#
_cell.length_a   1.000
_cell.length_b   1.000
_cell.length_c   1.000
_cell.angle_alpha   90.00
_cell.angle_beta   90.00
_cell.angle_gamma   90.00
#
_symmetry.space_group_name_H-M   'P 1'
#
loop_
_entity.id
_entity.type
_entity.pdbx_description
1 polymer ?
#
loop_
_entity_poly.entity_id
_entity_poly.type
_entity_poly.pdbx_seq_one_letter_code
_entity_poly.pdbx_strand_id
1 'polypeptide(L)'
;MRRRKQQPLKTIQAVAPGYVLRFDIPGLPYQEPAFSSIRQRFSGEEDPDVIGIAYLLTGEEYERLLQSEGGRDGGYLEIDIEVKPLADLTNENAETIKCKSLSTKTPRENPCPLPSARYMSLIRGGAAEHKFPAEYQEYLANLPIYTISSWRTEIGRILFLLVWAPIVLPIFGLQAAFGKGGKVPGWIRWLQIRVFKAMWFAHDKVFSPLFGPGDITSEKEKLLRTVSKGS
;
A
#
# COMPACT_ATOMS: atom_id res chain seq x y z
N MET A 1 -0.19 -16.82 -4.53
CA MET A 1 -0.04 -16.14 -3.22
C MET A 1 -0.20 -17.16 -2.11
N ARG A 2 0.81 -17.37 -1.25
CA ARG A 2 0.63 -18.15 -0.02
C ARG A 2 -0.32 -17.38 0.87
N ARG A 3 -1.56 -17.87 1.07
CA ARG A 3 -2.47 -17.36 2.09
C ARG A 3 -1.73 -17.43 3.43
N ARG A 4 -1.49 -16.29 4.06
CA ARG A 4 -0.97 -16.24 5.43
C ARG A 4 -1.97 -17.03 6.27
N LYS A 5 -1.54 -18.12 6.92
CA LYS A 5 -2.37 -18.92 7.83
C LYS A 5 -2.49 -18.17 9.16
N GLN A 6 -3.17 -17.05 9.15
CA GLN A 6 -3.64 -16.38 10.36
C GLN A 6 -5.12 -16.69 10.46
N GLN A 7 -5.54 -17.23 11.59
CA GLN A 7 -6.95 -17.46 11.90
C GLN A 7 -7.34 -16.46 12.97
N PRO A 8 -7.86 -15.28 12.59
CA PRO A 8 -8.30 -14.30 13.57
C PRO A 8 -9.43 -14.86 14.42
N LEU A 9 -9.42 -14.57 15.72
CA LEU A 9 -10.48 -14.97 16.66
C LEU A 9 -11.80 -14.29 16.32
N LYS A 10 -11.73 -13.06 15.83
CA LYS A 10 -12.90 -12.28 15.38
C LYS A 10 -12.49 -11.34 14.25
N THR A 11 -13.42 -11.10 13.35
CA THR A 11 -13.24 -10.17 12.23
C THR A 11 -14.47 -9.26 12.17
N ILE A 12 -14.25 -7.95 12.09
CA ILE A 12 -15.32 -6.97 11.94
C ILE A 12 -14.98 -5.97 10.83
N GLN A 13 -15.99 -5.50 10.13
CA GLN A 13 -15.88 -4.31 9.30
C GLN A 13 -15.90 -3.08 10.20
N ALA A 14 -14.98 -2.17 9.99
CA ALA A 14 -14.86 -0.99 10.83
C ALA A 14 -14.48 0.24 10.01
N VAL A 15 -14.89 1.40 10.49
CA VAL A 15 -14.47 2.70 10.00
C VAL A 15 -13.49 3.31 11.00
N ALA A 16 -12.46 3.99 10.51
CA ALA A 16 -11.51 4.76 11.30
C ALA A 16 -11.82 6.27 11.15
N PRO A 17 -12.62 6.87 12.04
CA PRO A 17 -13.01 8.27 11.91
C PRO A 17 -11.80 9.19 11.94
N GLY A 18 -11.77 10.16 11.02
CA GLY A 18 -10.69 11.12 10.91
C GLY A 18 -9.39 10.59 10.29
N TYR A 19 -9.39 9.35 9.77
CA TYR A 19 -8.25 8.81 9.01
C TYR A 19 -8.59 8.67 7.54
N VAL A 20 -7.63 8.96 6.67
CA VAL A 20 -7.74 8.85 5.21
C VAL A 20 -6.76 7.85 4.64
N LEU A 21 -7.16 7.20 3.54
CA LEU A 21 -6.32 6.27 2.80
C LEU A 21 -5.27 7.03 1.98
N ARG A 22 -4.01 6.63 2.08
CA ARG A 22 -2.91 7.20 1.31
C ARG A 22 -2.10 6.09 0.63
N PHE A 23 -1.30 6.49 -0.38
CA PHE A 23 -0.37 5.60 -1.10
C PHE A 23 1.03 6.18 -1.07
N ASP A 24 1.54 6.40 0.13
CA ASP A 24 2.79 7.10 0.41
C ASP A 24 3.94 6.18 0.86
N ILE A 25 3.68 4.88 0.98
CA ILE A 25 4.74 3.89 1.24
C ILE A 25 5.44 3.58 -0.08
N PRO A 26 6.70 4.00 -0.26
CA PRO A 26 7.42 3.78 -1.51
C PRO A 26 7.74 2.30 -1.72
N GLY A 27 7.36 1.80 -2.88
CA GLY A 27 7.65 0.45 -3.33
C GLY A 27 8.73 0.41 -4.43
N LEU A 28 8.55 -0.46 -5.42
CA LEU A 28 9.46 -0.63 -6.54
C LEU A 28 9.03 0.28 -7.70
N PRO A 29 9.81 1.30 -8.09
CA PRO A 29 9.51 2.15 -9.23
C PRO A 29 9.20 1.33 -10.50
N TYR A 30 8.33 1.85 -11.34
CA TYR A 30 7.85 1.21 -12.57
C TYR A 30 7.09 -0.12 -12.41
N GLN A 31 7.05 -0.74 -11.22
CA GLN A 31 6.40 -2.05 -11.01
C GLN A 31 5.25 -1.96 -9.99
N GLU A 32 5.59 -1.64 -8.76
CA GLU A 32 4.68 -1.43 -7.63
C GLU A 32 5.11 -0.15 -6.91
N PRO A 33 4.85 1.04 -7.48
CA PRO A 33 5.48 2.26 -6.97
C PRO A 33 5.03 2.64 -5.57
N ALA A 34 3.79 2.28 -5.19
CA ALA A 34 3.23 2.65 -3.90
C ALA A 34 2.42 1.54 -3.25
N PHE A 35 2.45 1.53 -1.92
CA PHE A 35 1.56 0.76 -1.06
C PHE A 35 0.74 1.69 -0.18
N SER A 36 -0.40 1.18 0.31
CA SER A 36 -1.31 1.96 1.15
C SER A 36 -0.80 2.14 2.56
N SER A 37 -1.07 3.31 3.10
CA SER A 37 -1.01 3.65 4.52
C SER A 37 -2.30 4.36 4.93
N ILE A 38 -2.42 4.68 6.20
CA ILE A 38 -3.44 5.58 6.72
C ILE A 38 -2.78 6.70 7.51
N ARG A 39 -3.36 7.89 7.44
CA ARG A 39 -2.96 9.02 8.27
C ARG A 39 -4.18 9.83 8.74
N GLN A 40 -4.00 10.63 9.75
CA GLN A 40 -5.03 11.59 10.15
C GLN A 40 -5.36 12.55 9.01
N ARG A 41 -6.66 12.85 8.87
CA ARG A 41 -7.17 13.82 7.91
C ARG A 41 -6.72 15.22 8.29
N PHE A 42 -6.26 15.99 7.31
CA PHE A 42 -6.00 17.41 7.51
C PHE A 42 -7.28 18.23 7.44
N SER A 43 -7.26 19.41 8.07
CA SER A 43 -8.38 20.35 7.96
C SER A 43 -8.61 20.74 6.50
N GLY A 44 -9.87 20.62 6.04
CA GLY A 44 -10.26 20.94 4.65
C GLY A 44 -10.06 19.79 3.64
N GLU A 45 -9.62 18.60 4.07
CA GLU A 45 -9.52 17.42 3.20
C GLU A 45 -10.87 16.70 3.14
N GLU A 46 -11.34 16.41 1.91
CA GLU A 46 -12.67 15.82 1.66
C GLU A 46 -12.65 14.29 1.46
N ASP A 47 -11.46 13.67 1.50
CA ASP A 47 -11.38 12.22 1.38
C ASP A 47 -12.21 11.51 2.46
N PRO A 48 -12.92 10.40 2.16
CA PRO A 48 -13.74 9.70 3.14
C PRO A 48 -12.89 9.04 4.24
N ASP A 49 -13.52 8.77 5.38
CA ASP A 49 -12.93 7.96 6.44
C ASP A 49 -12.57 6.56 5.91
N VAL A 50 -11.44 6.04 6.38
CA VAL A 50 -10.99 4.70 5.97
C VAL A 50 -11.96 3.64 6.48
N ILE A 51 -12.49 2.83 5.57
CA ILE A 51 -13.20 1.60 5.88
C ILE A 51 -12.25 0.42 5.67
N GLY A 52 -12.19 -0.44 6.67
CA GLY A 52 -11.30 -1.59 6.66
C GLY A 52 -11.84 -2.76 7.45
N ILE A 53 -10.99 -3.77 7.62
CA ILE A 53 -11.28 -4.96 8.41
C ILE A 53 -10.41 -4.93 9.66
N ALA A 54 -11.04 -4.95 10.82
CA ALA A 54 -10.36 -5.13 12.10
C ALA A 54 -10.35 -6.61 12.49
N TYR A 55 -9.17 -7.11 12.84
CA TYR A 55 -8.95 -8.50 13.24
C TYR A 55 -8.59 -8.56 14.72
N LEU A 56 -9.29 -9.41 15.47
CA LEU A 56 -8.87 -9.78 16.81
C LEU A 56 -7.87 -10.93 16.70
N LEU A 57 -6.64 -10.67 17.08
CA LEU A 57 -5.53 -11.62 17.04
C LEU A 57 -5.07 -11.95 18.47
N THR A 58 -4.50 -13.13 18.66
CA THR A 58 -3.71 -13.41 19.85
C THR A 58 -2.42 -12.59 19.86
N GLY A 59 -1.80 -12.38 21.02
CA GLY A 59 -0.51 -11.67 21.10
C GLY A 59 0.56 -12.30 20.22
N GLU A 60 0.62 -13.64 20.15
CA GLU A 60 1.58 -14.35 19.29
C GLU A 60 1.31 -14.14 17.80
N GLU A 61 0.04 -14.16 17.38
CA GLU A 61 -0.33 -13.92 15.97
C GLU A 61 -0.03 -12.49 15.57
N TYR A 62 -0.27 -11.55 16.48
CA TYR A 62 0.07 -10.15 16.25
C TYR A 62 1.59 -9.94 16.09
N GLU A 63 2.41 -10.52 16.96
CA GLU A 63 3.87 -10.46 16.82
C GLU A 63 4.36 -11.13 15.52
N ARG A 64 3.76 -12.25 15.11
CA ARG A 64 4.05 -12.88 13.80
C ARG A 64 3.67 -11.97 12.63
N LEU A 65 2.53 -11.26 12.74
CA LEU A 65 2.11 -10.27 11.74
C LEU A 65 3.15 -9.16 11.64
N LEU A 66 3.52 -8.53 12.76
CA LEU A 66 4.55 -7.48 12.80
C LEU A 66 5.88 -7.95 12.21
N GLN A 67 6.33 -9.15 12.55
CA GLN A 67 7.55 -9.72 11.99
C GLN A 67 7.46 -9.90 10.47
N SER A 68 6.30 -10.30 9.95
CA SER A 68 6.08 -10.47 8.52
C SER A 68 6.07 -9.14 7.74
N GLU A 69 5.77 -8.04 8.41
CA GLU A 69 5.82 -6.67 7.87
C GLU A 69 7.20 -5.99 8.10
N GLY A 70 8.19 -6.72 8.57
CA GLY A 70 9.55 -6.22 8.82
C GLY A 70 9.88 -5.95 10.29
N GLY A 71 8.98 -6.28 11.22
CA GLY A 71 9.15 -6.09 12.66
C GLY A 71 9.06 -4.62 13.08
N ARG A 72 9.19 -4.38 14.40
CA ARG A 72 9.12 -3.02 14.99
C ARG A 72 10.23 -2.07 14.49
N ASP A 73 11.33 -2.64 14.02
CA ASP A 73 12.44 -1.89 13.43
C ASP A 73 12.31 -1.73 11.90
N GLY A 74 11.24 -2.25 11.29
CA GLY A 74 10.95 -2.14 9.86
C GLY A 74 10.58 -0.72 9.42
N GLY A 75 10.18 -0.59 8.16
CA GLY A 75 9.73 0.67 7.57
C GLY A 75 8.38 1.15 8.07
N TYR A 76 7.64 0.30 8.79
CA TYR A 76 6.32 0.62 9.31
C TYR A 76 6.38 1.25 10.70
N LEU A 77 5.46 2.16 10.94
CA LEU A 77 5.15 2.74 12.24
C LEU A 77 3.83 2.13 12.73
N GLU A 78 3.87 1.49 13.89
CA GLU A 78 2.66 1.07 14.59
C GLU A 78 1.98 2.31 15.17
N ILE A 79 0.71 2.49 14.87
CA ILE A 79 -0.12 3.58 15.38
C ILE A 79 -1.35 3.01 16.08
N ASP A 80 -1.73 3.63 17.17
CA ASP A 80 -3.01 3.36 17.84
C ASP A 80 -4.09 4.22 17.20
N ILE A 81 -5.19 3.59 16.81
CA ILE A 81 -6.36 4.23 16.21
C ILE A 81 -7.62 3.79 16.93
N GLU A 82 -8.64 4.62 16.87
CA GLU A 82 -9.96 4.28 17.32
C GLU A 82 -10.85 4.00 16.11
N VAL A 83 -11.57 2.89 16.15
CA VAL A 83 -12.47 2.49 15.07
C VAL A 83 -13.87 2.23 15.60
N LYS A 84 -14.87 2.43 14.75
CA LYS A 84 -16.27 2.07 15.03
C LYS A 84 -16.69 0.92 14.12
N PRO A 85 -17.45 -0.07 14.63
CA PRO A 85 -18.03 -1.10 13.79
C PRO A 85 -18.88 -0.46 12.68
N LEU A 86 -18.74 -0.94 11.45
CA LEU A 86 -19.46 -0.39 10.30
C LEU A 86 -20.99 -0.57 10.44
N ALA A 87 -21.43 -1.65 11.09
CA ALA A 87 -22.84 -1.92 11.35
C ALA A 87 -23.49 -0.91 12.31
N ASP A 88 -22.69 -0.25 13.14
CA ASP A 88 -23.17 0.62 14.20
C ASP A 88 -22.96 2.12 13.88
N LEU A 89 -22.65 2.47 12.64
CA LEU A 89 -22.35 3.86 12.25
C LEU A 89 -23.50 4.84 12.52
N THR A 90 -24.73 4.38 12.47
CA THR A 90 -25.94 5.19 12.74
C THR A 90 -26.22 5.33 14.23
N ASN A 91 -25.54 4.57 15.08
CA ASN A 91 -25.70 4.62 16.52
C ASN A 91 -24.68 5.58 17.13
N GLU A 92 -25.13 6.73 17.61
CA GLU A 92 -24.27 7.74 18.27
C GLU A 92 -23.54 7.19 19.51
N ASN A 93 -24.14 6.18 20.16
CA ASN A 93 -23.57 5.50 21.33
C ASN A 93 -22.75 4.25 20.96
N ALA A 94 -22.40 4.07 19.67
CA ALA A 94 -21.59 2.92 19.25
C ALA A 94 -20.25 2.89 19.99
N GLU A 95 -19.92 1.74 20.57
CA GLU A 95 -18.68 1.55 21.29
C GLU A 95 -17.47 1.71 20.34
N THR A 96 -16.55 2.57 20.72
CA THR A 96 -15.28 2.77 20.00
C THR A 96 -14.29 1.70 20.42
N ILE A 97 -13.69 1.04 19.46
CA ILE A 97 -12.71 -0.03 19.67
C ILE A 97 -11.31 0.51 19.40
N LYS A 98 -10.41 0.36 20.37
CA LYS A 98 -8.99 0.68 20.19
C LYS A 98 -8.31 -0.42 19.38
N CYS A 99 -7.68 -0.03 18.28
CA CYS A 99 -6.99 -0.91 17.34
C CYS A 99 -5.59 -0.40 17.07
N LYS A 100 -4.74 -1.31 16.58
CA LYS A 100 -3.42 -0.98 16.05
C LYS A 100 -3.46 -1.05 14.52
N SER A 101 -2.83 -0.09 13.89
CA SER A 101 -2.64 -0.05 12.45
C SER A 101 -1.18 0.23 12.10
N LEU A 102 -0.84 -0.02 10.85
CA LEU A 102 0.51 0.23 10.34
C LEU A 102 0.49 1.45 9.42
N SER A 103 1.31 2.42 9.73
CA SER A 103 1.62 3.57 8.91
C SER A 103 3.06 3.52 8.42
N THR A 104 3.56 4.55 7.76
CA THR A 104 4.96 4.61 7.33
C THR A 104 5.76 5.60 8.14
N LYS A 105 7.03 5.24 8.45
CA LYS A 105 7.99 6.14 9.11
C LYS A 105 8.56 7.18 8.13
N THR A 106 8.54 6.88 6.86
CA THR A 106 9.16 7.70 5.80
C THR A 106 8.22 7.79 4.61
N PRO A 107 7.13 8.59 4.73
CA PRO A 107 6.22 8.78 3.61
C PRO A 107 6.95 9.45 2.44
N ARG A 108 6.59 9.04 1.22
CA ARG A 108 7.02 9.72 0.01
C ARG A 108 5.88 10.61 -0.47
N GLU A 109 6.00 11.91 -0.24
CA GLU A 109 4.95 12.88 -0.54
C GLU A 109 5.19 13.65 -1.84
N ASN A 110 6.45 13.87 -2.22
CA ASN A 110 6.80 14.70 -3.37
C ASN A 110 7.83 14.05 -4.31
N PRO A 111 7.43 13.56 -5.48
CA PRO A 111 6.05 13.30 -5.87
C PRO A 111 5.46 12.11 -5.10
N CYS A 112 4.18 12.18 -4.74
CA CYS A 112 3.47 11.06 -4.15
C CYS A 112 3.34 9.96 -5.21
N PRO A 113 3.83 8.75 -4.98
CA PRO A 113 3.71 7.67 -5.94
C PRO A 113 2.27 7.15 -5.97
N LEU A 114 1.88 6.53 -7.08
CA LEU A 114 0.56 5.94 -7.24
C LEU A 114 0.61 4.42 -7.14
N PRO A 115 -0.45 3.80 -6.63
CA PRO A 115 -0.56 2.34 -6.57
C PRO A 115 -0.67 1.75 -7.97
N SER A 116 -0.09 0.57 -8.19
CA SER A 116 -0.27 -0.16 -9.45
C SER A 116 -1.71 -0.63 -9.64
N ALA A 117 -2.10 -0.87 -10.88
CA ALA A 117 -3.41 -1.46 -11.20
C ALA A 117 -3.63 -2.80 -10.48
N ARG A 118 -2.57 -3.62 -10.40
CA ARG A 118 -2.60 -4.91 -9.69
C ARG A 118 -2.87 -4.73 -8.19
N TYR A 119 -2.20 -3.79 -7.55
CA TYR A 119 -2.38 -3.54 -6.12
C TYR A 119 -3.78 -2.98 -5.82
N MET A 120 -4.24 -2.02 -6.63
CA MET A 120 -5.61 -1.49 -6.49
C MET A 120 -6.67 -2.54 -6.75
N SER A 121 -6.46 -3.49 -7.66
CA SER A 121 -7.43 -4.59 -7.86
C SER A 121 -7.57 -5.47 -6.61
N LEU A 122 -6.51 -5.65 -5.82
CA LEU A 122 -6.59 -6.38 -4.55
C LEU A 122 -7.40 -5.61 -3.50
N ILE A 123 -7.20 -4.28 -3.40
CA ILE A 123 -7.96 -3.43 -2.46
C ILE A 123 -9.43 -3.41 -2.84
N ARG A 124 -9.75 -3.16 -4.12
CA ARG A 124 -11.11 -3.13 -4.65
C ARG A 124 -11.81 -4.49 -4.52
N GLY A 125 -11.08 -5.57 -4.86
CA GLY A 125 -11.59 -6.93 -4.69
C GLY A 125 -11.90 -7.27 -3.24
N GLY A 126 -11.04 -6.86 -2.31
CA GLY A 126 -11.29 -7.00 -0.86
C GLY A 126 -12.51 -6.20 -0.40
N ALA A 127 -12.66 -4.96 -0.86
CA ALA A 127 -13.83 -4.13 -0.53
C ALA A 127 -15.15 -4.74 -1.04
N ALA A 128 -15.14 -5.31 -2.26
CA ALA A 128 -16.29 -6.00 -2.82
C ALA A 128 -16.59 -7.31 -2.11
N GLU A 129 -15.58 -8.14 -1.82
CA GLU A 129 -15.72 -9.41 -1.09
C GLU A 129 -16.33 -9.19 0.30
N HIS A 130 -15.89 -8.14 0.99
CA HIS A 130 -16.40 -7.75 2.30
C HIS A 130 -17.65 -6.85 2.24
N LYS A 131 -18.22 -6.62 1.05
CA LYS A 131 -19.45 -5.83 0.87
C LYS A 131 -19.39 -4.45 1.56
N PHE A 132 -18.30 -3.74 1.37
CA PHE A 132 -18.19 -2.35 1.85
C PHE A 132 -19.30 -1.48 1.22
N PRO A 133 -19.69 -0.33 1.83
CA PRO A 133 -20.68 0.58 1.27
C PRO A 133 -20.36 0.94 -0.19
N ALA A 134 -21.40 1.02 -1.02
CA ALA A 134 -21.24 1.30 -2.46
C ALA A 134 -20.49 2.61 -2.72
N GLU A 135 -20.75 3.63 -1.94
CA GLU A 135 -20.05 4.94 -2.03
C GLU A 135 -18.54 4.80 -1.80
N TYR A 136 -18.15 3.98 -0.82
CA TYR A 136 -16.73 3.75 -0.56
C TYR A 136 -16.06 2.91 -1.65
N GLN A 137 -16.78 1.93 -2.21
CA GLN A 137 -16.30 1.17 -3.37
C GLN A 137 -16.15 2.08 -4.60
N GLU A 138 -17.07 3.02 -4.82
CA GLU A 138 -16.97 4.02 -5.89
C GLU A 138 -15.78 4.96 -5.66
N TYR A 139 -15.57 5.42 -4.43
CA TYR A 139 -14.36 6.19 -4.07
C TYR A 139 -13.09 5.43 -4.45
N LEU A 140 -12.97 4.15 -4.05
CA LEU A 140 -11.82 3.32 -4.38
C LEU A 140 -11.67 3.11 -5.91
N ALA A 141 -12.77 3.02 -6.65
CA ALA A 141 -12.75 2.89 -8.10
C ALA A 141 -12.26 4.16 -8.81
N ASN A 142 -12.53 5.32 -8.23
CA ASN A 142 -12.11 6.62 -8.77
C ASN A 142 -10.67 7.01 -8.43
N LEU A 143 -10.02 6.31 -7.47
CA LEU A 143 -8.63 6.60 -7.11
C LEU A 143 -7.69 6.40 -8.30
N PRO A 144 -6.75 7.33 -8.50
CA PRO A 144 -5.79 7.23 -9.61
C PRO A 144 -4.84 6.05 -9.40
N ILE A 145 -4.47 5.42 -10.49
CA ILE A 145 -3.54 4.29 -10.53
C ILE A 145 -2.35 4.59 -11.44
N TYR A 146 -1.24 3.97 -11.10
CA TYR A 146 -0.04 3.96 -11.92
C TYR A 146 -0.22 2.99 -13.10
N THR A 147 0.05 3.48 -14.31
CA THR A 147 0.04 2.68 -15.54
C THR A 147 1.24 3.03 -16.42
N ILE A 148 1.57 2.14 -17.34
CA ILE A 148 2.55 2.39 -18.38
C ILE A 148 1.82 2.21 -19.71
N SER A 149 1.65 3.30 -20.47
CA SER A 149 0.99 3.31 -21.79
C SER A 149 1.97 3.61 -22.91
N SER A 150 3.09 4.26 -22.60
CA SER A 150 4.11 4.66 -23.57
C SER A 150 5.17 3.57 -23.75
N TRP A 151 5.51 3.24 -25.00
CA TRP A 151 6.63 2.34 -25.30
C TRP A 151 7.97 2.84 -24.74
N ARG A 152 8.15 4.15 -24.66
CA ARG A 152 9.34 4.80 -24.09
C ARG A 152 9.45 4.49 -22.59
N THR A 153 8.37 4.64 -21.86
CA THR A 153 8.31 4.30 -20.42
C THR A 153 8.50 2.81 -20.19
N GLU A 154 7.98 1.96 -21.11
CA GLU A 154 8.18 0.52 -21.05
C GLU A 154 9.66 0.13 -21.22
N ILE A 155 10.40 0.76 -22.15
CA ILE A 155 11.85 0.59 -22.26
C ILE A 155 12.53 1.03 -20.97
N GLY A 156 12.15 2.19 -20.41
CA GLY A 156 12.66 2.66 -19.14
C GLY A 156 12.45 1.65 -18.00
N ARG A 157 11.27 1.05 -17.93
CA ARG A 157 10.95 -0.04 -16.98
C ARG A 157 11.88 -1.24 -17.15
N ILE A 158 12.05 -1.71 -18.39
CA ILE A 158 12.92 -2.85 -18.67
C ILE A 158 14.36 -2.57 -18.26
N LEU A 159 14.91 -1.44 -18.68
CA LEU A 159 16.27 -1.04 -18.32
C LEU A 159 16.44 -0.86 -16.81
N PHE A 160 15.45 -0.22 -16.16
CA PHE A 160 15.43 -0.06 -14.72
C PHE A 160 15.48 -1.40 -13.99
N LEU A 161 14.66 -2.35 -14.41
CA LEU A 161 14.63 -3.70 -13.82
C LEU A 161 15.92 -4.47 -14.08
N LEU A 162 16.50 -4.37 -15.28
CA LEU A 162 17.80 -4.99 -15.59
C LEU A 162 18.93 -4.51 -14.69
N VAL A 163 18.91 -3.22 -14.32
CA VAL A 163 19.93 -2.65 -13.41
C VAL A 163 19.65 -3.03 -11.95
N TRP A 164 18.40 -2.92 -11.51
CA TRP A 164 18.08 -3.01 -10.08
C TRP A 164 17.70 -4.42 -9.61
N ALA A 165 17.14 -5.27 -10.46
CA ALA A 165 16.78 -6.63 -10.05
C ALA A 165 17.97 -7.47 -9.55
N PRO A 166 19.16 -7.46 -10.21
CA PRO A 166 20.33 -8.16 -9.70
C PRO A 166 20.82 -7.68 -8.33
N ILE A 167 20.49 -6.44 -7.96
CA ILE A 167 20.86 -5.85 -6.66
C ILE A 167 19.80 -6.16 -5.60
N VAL A 168 18.53 -6.01 -5.96
CA VAL A 168 17.40 -6.12 -5.01
C VAL A 168 17.06 -7.59 -4.69
N LEU A 169 17.09 -8.48 -5.69
CA LEU A 169 16.75 -9.89 -5.48
C LEU A 169 17.66 -10.60 -4.47
N PRO A 170 19.01 -10.43 -4.49
CA PRO A 170 19.86 -10.99 -3.45
C PRO A 170 19.54 -10.46 -2.04
N ILE A 171 19.19 -9.19 -1.89
CA ILE A 171 18.80 -8.62 -0.59
C ILE A 171 17.53 -9.30 -0.06
N PHE A 172 16.53 -9.52 -0.90
CA PHE A 172 15.33 -10.27 -0.52
C PHE A 172 15.66 -11.74 -0.23
N GLY A 173 16.57 -12.35 -1.00
CA GLY A 173 17.08 -13.70 -0.73
C GLY A 173 17.73 -13.81 0.65
N LEU A 174 18.59 -12.85 1.01
CA LEU A 174 19.22 -12.76 2.32
C LEU A 174 18.19 -12.58 3.43
N GLN A 175 17.21 -11.68 3.23
CA GLN A 175 16.12 -11.51 4.19
C GLN A 175 15.31 -12.80 4.40
N ALA A 176 15.00 -13.53 3.32
CA ALA A 176 14.29 -14.80 3.40
C ALA A 176 15.11 -15.89 4.10
N ALA A 177 16.43 -15.91 3.88
CA ALA A 177 17.33 -16.89 4.50
C ALA A 177 17.51 -16.62 6.01
N PHE A 178 17.80 -15.38 6.39
CA PHE A 178 18.03 -15.01 7.80
C PHE A 178 16.71 -14.78 8.57
N GLY A 179 15.62 -14.43 7.88
CA GLY A 179 14.31 -14.18 8.52
C GLY A 179 13.62 -15.44 9.05
N LYS A 180 14.06 -16.63 8.65
CA LYS A 180 13.53 -17.92 9.19
C LYS A 180 13.76 -18.06 10.70
N GLY A 181 14.74 -17.38 11.27
CA GLY A 181 15.02 -17.33 12.71
C GLY A 181 14.39 -16.14 13.45
N GLY A 182 13.51 -15.37 12.80
CA GLY A 182 12.76 -14.27 13.41
C GLY A 182 13.51 -12.93 13.54
N LYS A 183 14.81 -12.85 13.26
CA LYS A 183 15.58 -11.60 13.35
C LYS A 183 16.48 -11.43 12.12
N VAL A 184 16.08 -10.53 11.22
CA VAL A 184 16.95 -10.10 10.12
C VAL A 184 18.07 -9.22 10.70
N PRO A 185 19.35 -9.52 10.40
CA PRO A 185 20.48 -8.70 10.85
C PRO A 185 20.34 -7.22 10.45
N GLY A 186 20.72 -6.32 11.34
CA GLY A 186 20.56 -4.87 11.12
C GLY A 186 21.27 -4.35 9.86
N TRP A 187 22.42 -4.93 9.49
CA TRP A 187 23.14 -4.54 8.28
C TRP A 187 22.35 -4.86 6.99
N ILE A 188 21.58 -5.95 6.94
CA ILE A 188 20.72 -6.28 5.78
C ILE A 188 19.61 -5.23 5.64
N ARG A 189 19.00 -4.83 6.75
CA ARG A 189 17.99 -3.75 6.76
C ARG A 189 18.58 -2.42 6.33
N TRP A 190 19.75 -2.08 6.87
CA TRP A 190 20.46 -0.87 6.48
C TRP A 190 20.76 -0.86 4.98
N LEU A 191 21.27 -1.98 4.45
CA LEU A 191 21.55 -2.13 3.02
C LEU A 191 20.26 -1.97 2.20
N GLN A 192 19.19 -2.63 2.58
CA GLN A 192 17.88 -2.49 1.91
C GLN A 192 17.43 -1.04 1.85
N ILE A 193 17.44 -0.32 2.96
CA ILE A 193 17.03 1.09 3.01
C ILE A 193 17.90 1.94 2.07
N ARG A 194 19.21 1.72 2.05
CA ARG A 194 20.14 2.46 1.17
C ARG A 194 19.88 2.16 -0.30
N VAL A 195 19.71 0.90 -0.63
CA VAL A 195 19.42 0.47 -2.01
C VAL A 195 18.08 1.03 -2.48
N PHE A 196 17.02 0.99 -1.66
CA PHE A 196 15.72 1.56 -2.02
C PHE A 196 15.79 3.09 -2.20
N LYS A 197 16.53 3.80 -1.34
CA LYS A 197 16.77 5.25 -1.52
C LYS A 197 17.53 5.55 -2.82
N ALA A 198 18.59 4.79 -3.11
CA ALA A 198 19.35 4.94 -4.35
C ALA A 198 18.52 4.62 -5.60
N MET A 199 17.67 3.59 -5.52
CA MET A 199 16.76 3.19 -6.58
C MET A 199 15.75 4.30 -6.91
N TRP A 200 15.12 4.91 -5.89
CA TRP A 200 14.23 6.03 -6.08
C TRP A 200 14.94 7.28 -6.58
N PHE A 201 16.14 7.55 -6.08
CA PHE A 201 16.97 8.65 -6.58
C PHE A 201 17.30 8.47 -8.07
N ALA A 202 17.72 7.27 -8.49
CA ALA A 202 17.98 6.95 -9.89
C ALA A 202 16.72 7.08 -10.75
N HIS A 203 15.57 6.59 -10.24
CA HIS A 203 14.29 6.77 -10.91
C HIS A 203 14.00 8.26 -11.16
N ASP A 204 14.06 9.09 -10.13
CA ASP A 204 13.67 10.50 -10.21
C ASP A 204 14.62 11.36 -11.01
N LYS A 205 15.91 11.08 -10.93
CA LYS A 205 16.95 11.93 -11.54
C LYS A 205 17.42 11.46 -12.91
N VAL A 206 17.21 10.17 -13.24
CA VAL A 206 17.70 9.59 -14.49
C VAL A 206 16.58 8.99 -15.30
N PHE A 207 15.88 7.99 -14.76
CA PHE A 207 14.91 7.21 -15.54
C PHE A 207 13.65 7.99 -15.88
N SER A 208 13.05 8.67 -14.91
CA SER A 208 11.84 9.46 -15.10
C SER A 208 12.03 10.61 -16.12
N PRO A 209 13.10 11.41 -16.07
CA PRO A 209 13.36 12.43 -17.10
C PRO A 209 13.61 11.85 -18.50
N LEU A 210 14.29 10.71 -18.61
CA LEU A 210 14.64 10.10 -19.89
C LEU A 210 13.48 9.29 -20.50
N PHE A 211 12.73 8.57 -19.70
CA PHE A 211 11.74 7.58 -20.17
C PHE A 211 10.30 7.90 -19.76
N GLY A 212 10.11 8.88 -18.89
CA GLY A 212 8.83 9.23 -18.32
C GLY A 212 8.56 8.57 -16.96
N PRO A 213 7.78 9.23 -16.09
CA PRO A 213 7.44 8.72 -14.76
C PRO A 213 6.39 7.61 -14.76
N GLY A 214 5.77 7.31 -15.90
CA GLY A 214 4.55 6.53 -16.04
C GLY A 214 3.31 7.43 -16.15
N ASP A 215 2.18 6.82 -16.37
CA ASP A 215 0.90 7.50 -16.60
C ASP A 215 0.02 7.42 -15.37
N ILE A 216 -0.80 8.44 -15.18
CA ILE A 216 -1.83 8.50 -14.15
C ILE A 216 -3.16 8.21 -14.84
N THR A 217 -3.85 7.17 -14.40
CA THR A 217 -5.14 6.78 -14.98
C THR A 217 -6.10 6.34 -13.88
N SER A 218 -7.32 6.86 -13.87
CA SER A 218 -8.40 6.30 -13.07
C SER A 218 -9.13 5.21 -13.86
N GLU A 219 -9.81 4.29 -13.16
CA GLU A 219 -10.60 3.25 -13.83
C GLU A 219 -11.77 3.86 -14.62
N LYS A 220 -12.37 4.91 -14.09
CA LYS A 220 -13.40 5.70 -14.77
C LYS A 220 -12.89 6.29 -16.08
N GLU A 221 -11.66 6.78 -16.10
CA GLU A 221 -11.01 7.30 -17.32
C GLU A 221 -10.70 6.20 -18.34
N LYS A 222 -10.31 4.99 -17.86
CA LYS A 222 -10.15 3.82 -18.74
C LYS A 222 -11.46 3.41 -19.40
N LEU A 223 -12.55 3.33 -18.65
CA LEU A 223 -13.87 3.01 -19.17
C LEU A 223 -14.34 4.02 -20.20
N LEU A 224 -14.18 5.32 -19.93
CA LEU A 224 -14.52 6.39 -20.88
C LEU A 224 -13.70 6.30 -22.17
N ARG A 225 -12.40 6.02 -22.10
CA ARG A 225 -11.53 5.84 -23.26
C ARG A 225 -11.90 4.58 -24.07
N THR A 226 -12.40 3.52 -23.42
CA THR A 226 -12.83 2.29 -24.10
C THR A 226 -14.13 2.52 -24.86
N VAL A 227 -15.10 3.22 -24.27
CA VAL A 227 -16.38 3.59 -24.91
C VAL A 227 -16.13 4.52 -26.10
N SER A 228 -15.26 5.50 -25.97
CA SER A 228 -14.91 6.45 -27.05
C SER A 228 -14.18 5.81 -28.24
N LYS A 229 -13.51 4.67 -28.07
CA LYS A 229 -12.83 3.96 -29.17
C LYS A 229 -13.70 2.94 -29.87
N GLY A 230 -14.89 2.65 -29.33
CA GLY A 230 -15.87 1.74 -29.94
C GLY A 230 -17.00 2.43 -30.71
N SER A 231 -16.96 3.77 -30.79
CA SER A 231 -17.84 4.61 -31.61
C SER A 231 -17.09 5.16 -32.83
#